data_d88ead9ab85cb28b3adddfa08c1c1a69
#
_entry.id   d88ead9ab85cb28b3adddfa08c1c1a69
#
_cell.length_a   1.000
_cell.length_b   1.000
_cell.length_c   1.000
_cell.angle_alpha   90.00
_cell.angle_beta   90.00
_cell.angle_gamma   90.00
#
_symmetry.space_group_name_H-M   'P 1'
#
loop_
_entity.id
_entity.type
_entity.pdbx_description
1 polymer ?
#
loop_
_entity_poly.entity_id
_entity_poly.type
_entity_poly.pdbx_seq_one_letter_code
_entity_poly.pdbx_strand_id
1 'polypeptide(L)'
;ELKGERLDKWPLYPEIIESDVVINCPIVKDHSIARATVCMKNYMGVVGGNRGQWHQALAECLCDITAFMKPPVCIMDATRILTGNGPTGGNLDDVKVMNTIAAGTDIVALDAFGAELLGRKIEEVKSLGAAQARGLGKIDYRSLALRELEVA
;
A
#
# COMPACT_ATOMS: atom_id res chain seq x y z
N GLU A 1 -10.54 14.63 11.55
CA GLU A 1 -11.20 13.39 11.99
C GLU A 1 -11.18 12.37 10.88
N LEU A 2 -10.68 11.16 11.14
CA LEU A 2 -10.67 10.05 10.18
C LEU A 2 -11.98 9.25 10.23
N LYS A 3 -12.64 9.25 11.38
CA LYS A 3 -13.88 8.48 11.67
C LYS A 3 -13.72 6.99 11.33
N GLY A 4 -12.51 6.46 11.56
CA GLY A 4 -12.20 5.06 11.36
C GLY A 4 -12.64 4.19 12.54
N GLU A 5 -12.58 2.89 12.37
CA GLU A 5 -12.89 1.93 13.44
C GLU A 5 -11.83 1.91 14.55
N ARG A 6 -10.57 2.12 14.18
CA ARG A 6 -9.41 2.16 15.07
C ARG A 6 -8.88 3.57 15.27
N LEU A 7 -8.93 4.39 14.21
CA LEU A 7 -8.43 5.76 14.19
C LEU A 7 -9.59 6.75 14.04
N ASP A 8 -10.11 7.25 15.15
CA ASP A 8 -11.12 8.33 15.13
C ASP A 8 -10.48 9.67 14.71
N LYS A 9 -9.36 10.01 15.36
CA LYS A 9 -8.60 11.23 15.10
C LYS A 9 -7.12 10.93 14.99
N TRP A 10 -6.47 11.47 13.97
CA TRP A 10 -5.03 11.39 13.82
C TRP A 10 -4.49 12.60 13.06
N PRO A 11 -3.30 13.12 13.43
CA PRO A 11 -2.71 14.23 12.70
C PRO A 11 -2.24 13.79 11.31
N LEU A 12 -2.65 14.53 10.29
CA LEU A 12 -2.19 14.41 8.91
C LEU A 12 -1.47 15.68 8.52
N TYR A 13 -0.56 15.59 7.56
CA TYR A 13 0.06 16.77 6.97
C TYR A 13 -1.01 17.59 6.24
N PRO A 14 -1.11 18.93 6.51
CA PRO A 14 -2.13 19.76 5.90
C PRO A 14 -2.15 19.71 4.38
N GLU A 15 -0.99 19.68 3.77
CA GLU A 15 -0.81 19.70 2.32
C GLU A 15 -1.54 18.55 1.63
N ILE A 16 -1.62 17.36 2.27
CA ILE A 16 -2.33 16.22 1.70
C ILE A 16 -3.85 16.38 1.77
N ILE A 17 -4.34 17.16 2.74
CA ILE A 17 -5.77 17.40 2.95
C ILE A 17 -6.25 18.58 2.09
N GLU A 18 -5.39 19.56 1.86
CA GLU A 18 -5.69 20.78 1.09
C GLU A 18 -5.51 20.57 -0.42
N SER A 19 -4.92 19.44 -0.83
CA SER A 19 -4.75 19.11 -2.25
C SER A 19 -6.07 18.73 -2.91
N ASP A 20 -6.32 19.26 -4.11
CA ASP A 20 -7.50 18.90 -4.92
C ASP A 20 -7.51 17.44 -5.35
N VAL A 21 -6.32 16.89 -5.63
CA VAL A 21 -6.13 15.49 -6.05
C VAL A 21 -4.87 14.93 -5.43
N VAL A 22 -4.98 13.71 -4.89
CA VAL A 22 -3.86 12.96 -4.35
C VAL A 22 -3.64 11.70 -5.18
N ILE A 23 -2.49 11.58 -5.83
CA ILE A 23 -2.05 10.38 -6.53
C ILE A 23 -1.07 9.63 -5.62
N ASN A 24 -1.34 8.36 -5.35
CA ASN A 24 -0.50 7.55 -4.49
C ASN A 24 0.54 6.77 -5.32
N CYS A 25 1.83 7.12 -5.16
CA CYS A 25 2.93 6.54 -5.94
C CYS A 25 3.90 5.75 -5.01
N PRO A 26 3.55 4.54 -4.57
CA PRO A 26 4.41 3.73 -3.72
C PRO A 26 5.49 2.99 -4.51
N ILE A 27 6.59 2.69 -3.84
CA ILE A 27 7.58 1.68 -4.28
C ILE A 27 7.29 0.37 -3.56
N VAL A 28 7.29 -0.74 -4.30
CA VAL A 28 7.09 -2.09 -3.73
C VAL A 28 8.31 -2.52 -2.94
N LYS A 29 8.12 -2.84 -1.66
CA LYS A 29 9.20 -3.29 -0.78
C LYS A 29 8.73 -4.20 0.35
N ASP A 30 9.62 -5.10 0.75
CA ASP A 30 9.47 -5.92 1.94
C ASP A 30 9.25 -5.07 3.20
N HIS A 31 8.62 -5.67 4.20
CA HIS A 31 8.49 -5.09 5.53
C HIS A 31 8.33 -6.20 6.57
N SER A 32 9.14 -6.16 7.61
CA SER A 32 9.16 -7.20 8.65
C SER A 32 7.79 -7.47 9.28
N ILE A 33 7.02 -6.43 9.62
CA ILE A 33 5.72 -6.54 10.29
C ILE A 33 4.56 -6.60 9.28
N ALA A 34 4.51 -5.67 8.33
CA ALA A 34 3.43 -5.59 7.34
C ALA A 34 3.53 -6.64 6.23
N ARG A 35 4.68 -7.32 6.10
CA ARG A 35 5.07 -8.27 5.05
C ARG A 35 5.21 -7.64 3.67
N ALA A 36 4.52 -6.54 3.41
CA ALA A 36 4.64 -5.74 2.19
C ALA A 36 4.40 -4.26 2.50
N THR A 37 5.10 -3.39 1.81
CA THR A 37 4.82 -1.96 1.71
C THR A 37 4.46 -1.69 0.27
N VAL A 38 3.22 -1.28 0.03
CA VAL A 38 2.69 -0.88 -1.26
C VAL A 38 1.76 0.34 -1.06
N CYS A 39 0.63 0.42 -1.72
CA CYS A 39 -0.23 1.60 -1.74
C CYS A 39 -0.83 1.96 -0.38
N MET A 40 -1.49 1.01 0.30
CA MET A 40 -2.12 1.30 1.60
C MET A 40 -1.10 1.74 2.64
N LYS A 41 0.03 1.03 2.73
CA LYS A 41 1.06 1.36 3.70
C LYS A 41 1.81 2.66 3.38
N ASN A 42 1.83 3.09 2.12
CA ASN A 42 2.46 4.34 1.71
C ASN A 42 1.83 5.55 2.42
N TYR A 43 0.55 5.49 2.77
CA TYR A 43 -0.13 6.55 3.54
C TYR A 43 0.44 6.79 4.94
N MET A 44 1.22 5.88 5.50
CA MET A 44 1.95 6.19 6.73
C MET A 44 2.97 7.32 6.55
N GLY A 45 3.34 7.65 5.31
CA GLY A 45 4.20 8.78 4.98
C GLY A 45 3.55 10.14 5.17
N VAL A 46 2.21 10.22 5.13
CA VAL A 46 1.45 11.48 5.24
C VAL A 46 0.81 11.69 6.61
N VAL A 47 1.08 10.81 7.57
CA VAL A 47 0.60 10.94 8.94
C VAL A 47 1.68 11.45 9.87
N GLY A 48 1.30 12.39 10.73
CA GLY A 48 2.14 12.91 11.79
C GLY A 48 2.05 12.08 13.08
N GLY A 49 2.49 12.66 14.19
CA GLY A 49 2.42 12.03 15.50
C GLY A 49 3.26 10.76 15.64
N ASN A 50 2.95 9.95 16.63
CA ASN A 50 3.65 8.68 16.87
C ASN A 50 3.04 7.54 16.04
N ARG A 51 3.19 7.62 14.71
CA ARG A 51 2.68 6.61 13.75
C ARG A 51 3.26 5.20 13.99
N GLY A 52 4.35 5.07 14.74
CA GLY A 52 4.89 3.77 15.14
C GLY A 52 3.89 2.92 15.93
N GLN A 53 2.98 3.53 16.67
CA GLN A 53 1.93 2.83 17.41
C GLN A 53 0.97 2.04 16.50
N TRP A 54 0.85 2.41 15.23
CA TRP A 54 0.00 1.70 14.27
C TRP A 54 0.44 0.25 14.08
N HIS A 55 1.71 -0.07 14.31
CA HIS A 55 2.21 -1.44 14.19
C HIS A 55 1.54 -2.43 15.17
N GLN A 56 0.88 -1.95 16.23
CA GLN A 56 0.11 -2.80 17.17
C GLN A 56 -1.23 -3.26 16.58
N ALA A 57 -1.81 -2.51 15.61
CA ALA A 57 -3.06 -2.80 14.92
C ALA A 57 -2.95 -2.29 13.46
N LEU A 58 -1.87 -2.74 12.77
CA LEU A 58 -1.47 -2.12 11.51
C LEU A 58 -2.52 -2.29 10.41
N ALA A 59 -3.11 -3.47 10.30
CA ALA A 59 -4.10 -3.76 9.26
C ALA A 59 -5.32 -2.82 9.37
N GLU A 60 -5.85 -2.67 10.58
CA GLU A 60 -7.00 -1.83 10.88
C GLU A 60 -6.68 -0.34 10.63
N CYS A 61 -5.52 0.12 11.11
CA CYS A 61 -5.09 1.50 10.89
C CYS A 61 -4.90 1.83 9.40
N LEU A 62 -4.33 0.89 8.62
CA LEU A 62 -4.18 1.06 7.17
C LEU A 62 -5.53 1.08 6.45
N CYS A 63 -6.50 0.27 6.89
CA CYS A 63 -7.85 0.34 6.36
C CYS A 63 -8.52 1.69 6.64
N ASP A 64 -8.38 2.21 7.86
CA ASP A 64 -8.96 3.50 8.24
C ASP A 64 -8.42 4.66 7.41
N ILE A 65 -7.08 4.76 7.31
CA ILE A 65 -6.48 5.84 6.49
C ILE A 65 -6.82 5.68 5.00
N THR A 66 -6.88 4.45 4.50
CA THR A 66 -7.26 4.19 3.10
C THR A 66 -8.71 4.60 2.83
N ALA A 67 -9.63 4.24 3.73
CA ALA A 67 -11.05 4.63 3.64
C ALA A 67 -11.23 6.16 3.68
N PHE A 68 -10.39 6.87 4.41
CA PHE A 68 -10.38 8.32 4.48
C PHE A 68 -9.82 8.96 3.20
N MET A 69 -8.65 8.50 2.75
CA MET A 69 -7.92 9.10 1.62
C MET A 69 -8.61 8.88 0.28
N LYS A 70 -9.23 7.72 0.04
CA LYS A 70 -9.96 7.37 -1.19
C LYS A 70 -9.23 7.83 -2.46
N PRO A 71 -8.01 7.36 -2.73
CA PRO A 71 -7.23 7.87 -3.85
C PRO A 71 -7.95 7.62 -5.17
N PRO A 72 -8.00 8.61 -6.09
CA PRO A 72 -8.60 8.43 -7.41
C PRO A 72 -7.78 7.47 -8.27
N VAL A 73 -6.46 7.42 -8.05
CA VAL A 73 -5.53 6.53 -8.75
C VAL A 73 -4.29 6.27 -7.88
N CYS A 74 -3.78 5.05 -7.98
CA CYS A 74 -2.47 4.68 -7.47
C CYS A 74 -1.57 4.27 -8.65
N ILE A 75 -0.30 4.66 -8.60
CA ILE A 75 0.73 4.29 -9.58
C ILE A 75 1.85 3.59 -8.81
N MET A 76 1.88 2.29 -8.86
CA MET A 76 2.82 1.46 -8.13
C MET A 76 4.12 1.30 -8.91
N ASP A 77 5.22 1.76 -8.35
CA ASP A 77 6.55 1.55 -8.90
C ASP A 77 7.10 0.19 -8.43
N ALA A 78 7.24 -0.72 -9.37
CA ALA A 78 7.94 -1.99 -9.24
C ALA A 78 9.05 -2.13 -10.28
N THR A 79 9.68 -1.03 -10.70
CA THR A 79 10.85 -1.08 -11.58
C THR A 79 12.00 -1.79 -10.88
N ARG A 80 12.18 -1.49 -9.60
CA ARG A 80 13.09 -2.18 -8.68
C ARG A 80 12.38 -2.36 -7.34
N ILE A 81 12.33 -3.59 -6.84
CA ILE A 81 11.68 -3.90 -5.57
C ILE A 81 12.71 -4.34 -4.53
N LEU A 82 12.45 -4.03 -3.26
CA LEU A 82 13.24 -4.51 -2.13
C LEU A 82 12.61 -5.81 -1.61
N THR A 83 13.31 -6.93 -1.73
CA THR A 83 12.75 -8.27 -1.43
C THR A 83 13.06 -8.76 -0.02
N GLY A 84 13.97 -8.10 0.69
CA GLY A 84 14.38 -8.47 2.04
C GLY A 84 14.86 -7.27 2.86
N ASN A 85 15.00 -7.46 4.17
CA ASN A 85 15.50 -6.45 5.11
C ASN A 85 14.77 -5.09 5.06
N GLY A 86 13.51 -5.09 4.58
CA GLY A 86 12.69 -3.89 4.49
C GLY A 86 12.09 -3.44 5.84
N PRO A 87 11.66 -2.20 5.89
CA PRO A 87 11.48 -1.24 4.79
C PRO A 87 12.74 -0.42 4.44
N THR A 88 13.77 -0.44 5.27
CA THR A 88 14.97 0.40 5.13
C THR A 88 15.96 -0.20 4.13
N GLY A 89 16.08 -1.52 4.10
CA GLY A 89 17.07 -2.20 3.29
C GLY A 89 18.49 -2.03 3.85
N GLY A 90 19.44 -1.88 2.95
CA GLY A 90 20.86 -1.64 3.29
C GLY A 90 21.82 -2.53 2.51
N ASN A 91 21.31 -3.54 1.81
CA ASN A 91 22.09 -4.38 0.90
C ASN A 91 21.46 -4.35 -0.51
N LEU A 92 22.27 -4.09 -1.52
CA LEU A 92 21.83 -4.09 -2.91
C LEU A 92 21.43 -5.48 -3.41
N ASP A 93 21.94 -6.55 -2.79
CA ASP A 93 21.56 -7.92 -3.11
C ASP A 93 20.08 -8.23 -2.82
N ASP A 94 19.45 -7.42 -1.94
CA ASP A 94 18.03 -7.51 -1.66
C ASP A 94 17.16 -6.79 -2.71
N VAL A 95 17.78 -6.09 -3.67
CA VAL A 95 17.06 -5.35 -4.71
C VAL A 95 16.92 -6.19 -5.96
N LYS A 96 15.67 -6.40 -6.38
CA LYS A 96 15.36 -7.12 -7.63
C LYS A 96 14.80 -6.16 -8.67
N VAL A 97 15.36 -6.23 -9.88
CA VAL A 97 14.85 -5.50 -11.05
C VAL A 97 13.64 -6.25 -11.60
N MET A 98 12.48 -5.58 -11.68
CA MET A 98 11.24 -6.15 -12.19
C MET A 98 10.73 -5.41 -13.43
N ASN A 99 11.23 -4.20 -13.72
CA ASN A 99 10.84 -3.36 -14.85
C ASN A 99 9.32 -3.25 -15.03
N THR A 100 8.59 -3.16 -13.93
CA THR A 100 7.13 -3.18 -13.91
C THR A 100 6.60 -1.91 -13.28
N ILE A 101 5.56 -1.34 -13.87
CA ILE A 101 4.72 -0.30 -13.30
C ILE A 101 3.29 -0.78 -13.37
N ALA A 102 2.52 -0.61 -12.31
CA ALA A 102 1.10 -0.89 -12.30
C ALA A 102 0.31 0.32 -11.83
N ALA A 103 -0.79 0.62 -12.51
CA ALA A 103 -1.68 1.71 -12.14
C ALA A 103 -3.13 1.23 -12.08
N GLY A 104 -3.91 1.81 -11.19
CA GLY A 104 -5.31 1.45 -11.05
C GLY A 104 -6.03 2.28 -10.00
N THR A 105 -7.34 2.09 -9.95
CA THR A 105 -8.24 2.74 -8.99
C THR A 105 -8.58 1.85 -7.80
N ASP A 106 -8.32 0.54 -7.89
CA ASP A 106 -8.48 -0.42 -6.80
C ASP A 106 -7.15 -0.59 -6.05
N ILE A 107 -7.05 0.04 -4.89
CA ILE A 107 -5.84 0.07 -4.07
C ILE A 107 -5.50 -1.31 -3.50
N VAL A 108 -6.51 -2.14 -3.19
CA VAL A 108 -6.33 -3.50 -2.65
C VAL A 108 -5.79 -4.42 -3.73
N ALA A 109 -6.29 -4.28 -4.96
CA ALA A 109 -5.81 -5.02 -6.13
C ALA A 109 -4.33 -4.75 -6.41
N LEU A 110 -3.91 -3.49 -6.36
CA LEU A 110 -2.51 -3.11 -6.52
C LEU A 110 -1.63 -3.64 -5.38
N ASP A 111 -2.12 -3.59 -4.14
CA ASP A 111 -1.39 -4.14 -3.00
C ASP A 111 -1.27 -5.67 -3.08
N ALA A 112 -2.29 -6.36 -3.57
CA ALA A 112 -2.25 -7.80 -3.81
C ALA A 112 -1.23 -8.17 -4.90
N PHE A 113 -1.19 -7.42 -6.00
CA PHE A 113 -0.18 -7.60 -7.03
C PHE A 113 1.24 -7.30 -6.51
N GLY A 114 1.42 -6.23 -5.75
CA GLY A 114 2.70 -5.91 -5.12
C GLY A 114 3.17 -6.99 -4.14
N ALA A 115 2.27 -7.60 -3.38
CA ALA A 115 2.58 -8.74 -2.51
C ALA A 115 3.04 -9.96 -3.32
N GLU A 116 2.40 -10.24 -4.45
CA GLU A 116 2.80 -11.31 -5.36
C GLU A 116 4.20 -11.10 -5.93
N LEU A 117 4.53 -9.86 -6.35
CA LEU A 117 5.87 -9.51 -6.84
C LEU A 117 6.96 -9.74 -5.79
N LEU A 118 6.63 -9.58 -4.50
CA LEU A 118 7.50 -9.88 -3.36
C LEU A 118 7.54 -11.38 -2.99
N GLY A 119 6.76 -12.22 -3.70
CA GLY A 119 6.64 -13.64 -3.37
C GLY A 119 5.93 -13.91 -2.04
N ARG A 120 5.07 -12.96 -1.58
CA ARG A 120 4.29 -13.10 -0.36
C ARG A 120 2.95 -13.77 -0.65
N LYS A 121 2.53 -14.66 0.25
CA LYS A 121 1.16 -15.18 0.23
C LYS A 121 0.20 -14.09 0.73
N ILE A 122 -0.99 -14.05 0.17
CA ILE A 122 -2.02 -13.06 0.52
C ILE A 122 -2.31 -13.07 2.02
N GLU A 123 -2.37 -14.25 2.63
CA GLU A 123 -2.67 -14.43 4.05
C GLU A 123 -1.59 -13.86 4.97
N GLU A 124 -0.37 -13.71 4.47
CA GLU A 124 0.73 -13.08 5.23
C GLU A 124 0.55 -11.56 5.33
N VAL A 125 -0.14 -10.94 4.36
CA VAL A 125 -0.37 -9.49 4.31
C VAL A 125 -1.75 -9.18 4.87
N LYS A 126 -1.86 -9.13 6.19
CA LYS A 126 -3.14 -9.01 6.92
C LYS A 126 -4.01 -7.85 6.49
N SER A 127 -3.41 -6.74 6.04
CA SER A 127 -4.13 -5.57 5.54
C SER A 127 -4.98 -5.86 4.31
N LEU A 128 -4.59 -6.83 3.46
CA LEU A 128 -5.36 -7.21 2.27
C LEU A 128 -6.72 -7.81 2.65
N GLY A 129 -6.71 -8.82 3.52
CA GLY A 129 -7.95 -9.45 3.99
C GLY A 129 -8.86 -8.47 4.72
N ALA A 130 -8.29 -7.63 5.60
CA ALA A 130 -9.05 -6.61 6.33
C ALA A 130 -9.66 -5.57 5.38
N ALA A 131 -8.91 -5.09 4.38
CA ALA A 131 -9.38 -4.10 3.43
C ALA A 131 -10.49 -4.66 2.52
N GLN A 132 -10.35 -5.91 2.03
CA GLN A 132 -11.40 -6.54 1.25
C GLN A 132 -12.68 -6.76 2.07
N ALA A 133 -12.56 -7.21 3.32
CA ALA A 133 -13.70 -7.39 4.21
C ALA A 133 -14.47 -6.08 4.47
N ARG A 134 -13.78 -4.94 4.42
CA ARG A 134 -14.35 -3.58 4.55
C ARG A 134 -14.80 -2.98 3.22
N GLY A 135 -14.74 -3.72 2.11
CA GLY A 135 -15.17 -3.25 0.79
C GLY A 135 -14.28 -2.16 0.18
N LEU A 136 -13.01 -2.07 0.59
CA LEU A 136 -12.07 -1.08 0.08
C LEU A 136 -11.48 -1.46 -1.28
N GLY A 137 -11.65 -2.69 -1.72
CA GLY A 137 -11.21 -3.20 -3.01
C GLY A 137 -11.18 -4.72 -3.06
N LYS A 138 -10.59 -5.30 -4.12
CA LYS A 138 -10.56 -6.73 -4.40
C LYS A 138 -9.14 -7.29 -4.40
N ILE A 139 -8.92 -8.37 -3.66
CA ILE A 139 -7.65 -9.11 -3.68
C ILE A 139 -7.42 -9.80 -5.01
N ASP A 140 -8.47 -10.42 -5.57
CA ASP A 140 -8.39 -11.06 -6.90
C ASP A 140 -8.37 -10.00 -8.01
N TYR A 141 -7.21 -9.38 -8.18
CA TYR A 141 -7.02 -8.33 -9.19
C TYR A 141 -7.16 -8.88 -10.63
N ARG A 142 -6.97 -10.19 -10.85
CA ARG A 142 -7.14 -10.82 -12.16
C ARG A 142 -8.60 -10.89 -12.61
N SER A 143 -9.54 -10.79 -11.65
CA SER A 143 -10.98 -10.68 -11.95
C SER A 143 -11.41 -9.29 -12.42
N LEU A 144 -10.52 -8.30 -12.31
CA LEU A 144 -10.75 -6.95 -12.81
C LEU A 144 -10.45 -6.87 -14.31
N ALA A 145 -10.82 -5.75 -14.94
CA ALA A 145 -10.49 -5.48 -16.34
C ALA A 145 -8.99 -5.15 -16.50
N LEU A 146 -8.15 -6.17 -16.27
CA LEU A 146 -6.71 -6.05 -16.34
C LEU A 146 -6.26 -5.83 -17.78
N ARG A 147 -5.33 -4.90 -17.98
CA ARG A 147 -4.68 -4.64 -19.25
C ARG A 147 -3.16 -4.65 -19.06
N GLU A 148 -2.49 -5.52 -19.76
CA GLU A 148 -1.03 -5.60 -19.76
C GLU A 148 -0.49 -5.02 -21.07
N LEU A 149 0.58 -4.25 -20.95
CA LEU A 149 1.30 -3.65 -22.07
C LEU A 149 2.78 -3.91 -21.89
N GLU A 150 3.41 -4.44 -22.91
CA GLU A 150 4.87 -4.51 -23.00
C GLU A 150 5.37 -3.26 -23.71
N VAL A 151 6.34 -2.57 -23.08
CA VAL A 151 6.95 -1.35 -23.63
C VAL A 151 8.37 -1.69 -24.05
N ALA A 152 8.68 -1.51 -25.33
CA ALA A 152 10.01 -1.75 -25.90
C ALA A 152 11.02 -0.67 -25.47
#